data_509f90fd6f2d38fbc829873504670117
#
_entry.id   509f90fd6f2d38fbc829873504670117
#
_cell.length_a   1.000
_cell.length_b   1.000
_cell.length_c   1.000
_cell.angle_alpha   90.00
_cell.angle_beta   90.00
_cell.angle_gamma   90.00
#
_symmetry.space_group_name_H-M   'P 1'
#
loop_
_entity.id
_entity.type
_entity.pdbx_description
1 polymer ?
#
loop_
_entity_poly.entity_id
_entity_poly.type
_entity_poly.pdbx_seq_one_letter_code
_entity_poly.pdbx_strand_id
1 'polypeptide(L)'
;NGFDAVLVEGWNEGWEDWTAYTKNRQFSFTSPYPDFDVDELQRYAHEKGVRVMMHHETSANAADYERQLDDAFKFMVNHGYNAVKTGYVGPIIPRCEYHASQWMNNHYIHVAKRAADFNIMVNSHEAVRPTGLCRTYPNWLAQESARGTEFESMGGNPVDHTTILPFTRLMGGPMDYTPGIFQGDLSYYENGYKKDQQARTTLARQLALYCTMYSPLQMAADLPENYERFIDAFQFIKDVAVDWDESRYLEAEPGDYITVARRAKGTNNWFVG
;
A
#
# COMPACT_ATOMS: atom_id res chain seq x y z
N ASN A 1 -6.08 2.27 18.27
CA ASN A 1 -5.75 0.92 17.85
C ASN A 1 -4.23 0.67 17.77
N GLY A 2 -3.38 1.72 17.83
CA GLY A 2 -1.91 1.58 17.78
C GLY A 2 -1.29 1.69 16.39
N PHE A 3 -2.04 2.13 15.39
CA PHE A 3 -1.51 2.43 14.06
C PHE A 3 -1.04 3.90 13.96
N ASP A 4 -0.01 4.14 13.14
CA ASP A 4 0.56 5.46 12.91
C ASP A 4 -0.24 6.28 11.89
N ALA A 5 -0.96 5.62 11.00
CA ALA A 5 -1.71 6.27 9.94
C ALA A 5 -2.99 5.52 9.55
N VAL A 6 -3.90 6.26 8.90
CA VAL A 6 -5.08 5.73 8.20
C VAL A 6 -5.00 6.17 6.75
N LEU A 7 -5.10 5.21 5.82
CA LEU A 7 -5.27 5.49 4.40
C LEU A 7 -6.74 5.72 4.10
N VAL A 8 -7.06 6.80 3.40
CA VAL A 8 -8.43 7.14 3.00
C VAL A 8 -8.54 7.11 1.48
N GLU A 9 -9.34 6.19 0.98
CA GLU A 9 -9.73 6.10 -0.44
C GLU A 9 -11.13 6.73 -0.63
N GLY A 10 -11.44 7.20 -1.83
CA GLY A 10 -12.76 7.76 -2.13
C GLY A 10 -13.07 9.14 -1.55
N TRP A 11 -12.05 9.91 -1.15
CA TRP A 11 -12.22 11.19 -0.51
C TRP A 11 -12.57 12.34 -1.48
N ASN A 12 -12.21 12.22 -2.75
CA ASN A 12 -12.26 13.27 -3.78
C ASN A 12 -13.25 12.95 -4.90
N GLU A 13 -13.70 13.96 -5.61
CA GLU A 13 -14.63 13.82 -6.74
C GLU A 13 -14.07 12.94 -7.88
N GLY A 14 -14.90 12.09 -8.43
CA GLY A 14 -14.61 11.24 -9.60
C GLY A 14 -14.89 9.75 -9.44
N TRP A 15 -15.27 9.29 -8.24
CA TRP A 15 -15.48 7.87 -7.95
C TRP A 15 -16.80 7.32 -8.48
N GLU A 16 -17.78 8.17 -8.85
CA GLU A 16 -19.09 7.75 -9.35
C GLU A 16 -19.02 6.88 -10.61
N ASP A 17 -17.96 7.08 -11.38
CA ASP A 17 -17.74 6.38 -12.65
C ASP A 17 -16.24 6.18 -12.88
N TRP A 18 -15.54 5.71 -11.83
CA TRP A 18 -14.08 5.63 -11.81
C TRP A 18 -13.50 4.58 -12.77
N THR A 19 -14.31 3.63 -13.23
CA THR A 19 -13.92 2.61 -14.22
C THR A 19 -14.17 3.01 -15.66
N ALA A 20 -14.66 4.22 -15.92
CA ALA A 20 -14.95 4.71 -17.27
C ALA A 20 -13.67 5.21 -17.98
N TYR A 21 -12.78 4.34 -18.31
CA TYR A 21 -11.43 4.54 -18.88
C TYR A 21 -11.31 5.38 -20.17
N THR A 22 -12.31 6.17 -20.51
CA THR A 22 -12.34 6.96 -21.75
C THR A 22 -12.42 8.46 -21.52
N LYS A 23 -12.57 8.90 -20.28
CA LYS A 23 -12.72 10.32 -19.96
C LYS A 23 -11.36 11.03 -20.01
N ASN A 24 -11.37 12.28 -20.49
CA ASN A 24 -10.18 13.14 -20.49
C ASN A 24 -9.72 13.51 -19.06
N ARG A 25 -10.68 13.57 -18.14
CA ARG A 25 -10.45 13.82 -16.72
C ARG A 25 -11.40 12.94 -15.93
N GLN A 26 -10.87 12.14 -15.04
CA GLN A 26 -11.66 11.24 -14.20
C GLN A 26 -11.78 11.80 -12.78
N PHE A 27 -10.66 12.10 -12.15
CA PHE A 27 -10.60 12.57 -10.77
C PHE A 27 -10.18 14.03 -10.67
N SER A 28 -10.65 14.70 -9.62
CA SER A 28 -10.08 15.95 -9.14
C SER A 28 -9.27 15.70 -7.89
N PHE A 29 -7.99 16.03 -7.89
CA PHE A 29 -7.12 15.85 -6.73
C PHE A 29 -7.06 17.07 -5.81
N THR A 30 -8.00 18.00 -5.99
CA THR A 30 -8.14 19.24 -5.20
C THR A 30 -9.59 19.50 -4.77
N SER A 31 -10.50 18.59 -5.09
CA SER A 31 -11.94 18.72 -4.78
C SER A 31 -12.38 17.55 -3.90
N PRO A 32 -12.36 17.69 -2.57
CA PRO A 32 -12.94 16.68 -1.69
C PRO A 32 -14.47 16.63 -1.86
N TYR A 33 -15.07 15.49 -1.55
CA TYR A 33 -16.52 15.43 -1.41
C TYR A 33 -17.00 16.32 -0.27
N PRO A 34 -18.24 16.86 -0.33
CA PRO A 34 -18.75 17.80 0.69
C PRO A 34 -18.80 17.23 2.12
N ASP A 35 -18.86 15.91 2.26
CA ASP A 35 -18.87 15.19 3.52
C ASP A 35 -17.47 14.77 3.98
N PHE A 36 -16.43 15.07 3.21
CA PHE A 36 -15.03 14.85 3.57
C PHE A 36 -14.34 16.18 3.91
N ASP A 37 -14.43 16.58 5.17
CA ASP A 37 -13.75 17.78 5.66
C ASP A 37 -12.26 17.51 5.89
N VAL A 38 -11.43 17.90 4.92
CA VAL A 38 -9.99 17.64 4.92
C VAL A 38 -9.26 18.26 6.10
N ASP A 39 -9.68 19.47 6.53
CA ASP A 39 -9.02 20.20 7.60
C ASP A 39 -9.41 19.64 8.96
N GLU A 40 -10.68 19.36 9.18
CA GLU A 40 -11.18 18.79 10.43
C GLU A 40 -10.63 17.36 10.64
N LEU A 41 -10.60 16.53 9.60
CA LEU A 41 -10.04 15.17 9.69
C LEU A 41 -8.54 15.21 10.01
N GLN A 42 -7.79 16.10 9.38
CA GLN A 42 -6.36 16.26 9.66
C GLN A 42 -6.12 16.76 11.10
N ARG A 43 -6.90 17.75 11.54
CA ARG A 43 -6.84 18.26 12.91
C ARG A 43 -7.13 17.14 13.93
N TYR A 44 -8.23 16.42 13.73
CA TYR A 44 -8.63 15.32 14.62
C TYR A 44 -7.62 14.16 14.65
N ALA A 45 -7.11 13.75 13.48
CA ALA A 45 -6.09 12.73 13.40
C ALA A 45 -4.81 13.15 14.15
N HIS A 46 -4.36 14.39 13.94
CA HIS A 46 -3.21 14.94 14.63
C HIS A 46 -3.39 14.95 16.16
N GLU A 47 -4.57 15.33 16.66
CA GLU A 47 -4.92 15.27 18.09
C GLU A 47 -4.85 13.85 18.66
N LYS A 48 -5.10 12.85 17.82
CA LYS A 48 -4.98 11.41 18.17
C LYS A 48 -3.59 10.83 17.97
N GLY A 49 -2.63 11.63 17.50
CA GLY A 49 -1.29 11.17 17.15
C GLY A 49 -1.25 10.26 15.91
N VAL A 50 -2.25 10.37 15.02
CA VAL A 50 -2.39 9.55 13.82
C VAL A 50 -2.26 10.45 12.59
N ARG A 51 -1.65 9.94 11.53
CA ARG A 51 -1.59 10.59 10.22
C ARG A 51 -2.74 10.14 9.33
N VAL A 52 -3.11 10.98 8.39
CA VAL A 52 -3.98 10.57 7.27
C VAL A 52 -3.14 10.50 6.00
N MET A 53 -3.18 9.37 5.34
CA MET A 53 -2.58 9.15 4.03
C MET A 53 -3.66 9.27 2.96
N MET A 54 -3.43 10.11 1.98
CA MET A 54 -4.37 10.26 0.87
C MET A 54 -4.18 9.18 -0.19
N HIS A 55 -5.24 8.88 -0.93
CA HIS A 55 -5.21 8.04 -2.11
C HIS A 55 -5.49 8.88 -3.36
N HIS A 56 -4.60 8.83 -4.32
CA HIS A 56 -4.77 9.39 -5.65
C HIS A 56 -4.98 8.26 -6.66
N GLU A 57 -6.22 7.76 -6.79
CA GLU A 57 -6.59 6.87 -7.88
C GLU A 57 -6.69 7.68 -9.17
N THR A 58 -6.08 7.18 -10.23
CA THR A 58 -6.04 7.86 -11.52
C THR A 58 -6.96 7.24 -12.57
N SER A 59 -7.55 6.06 -12.30
CA SER A 59 -8.23 5.23 -13.30
C SER A 59 -7.34 4.99 -14.53
N ALA A 60 -6.05 4.75 -14.29
CA ALA A 60 -5.00 4.61 -15.29
C ALA A 60 -4.78 5.83 -16.21
N ASN A 61 -5.44 6.97 -15.95
CA ASN A 61 -5.21 8.21 -16.70
C ASN A 61 -3.99 8.97 -16.15
N ALA A 62 -2.82 8.37 -16.33
CA ALA A 62 -1.56 8.94 -15.86
C ALA A 62 -1.26 10.31 -16.48
N ALA A 63 -1.65 10.52 -17.75
CA ALA A 63 -1.45 11.82 -18.41
C ALA A 63 -2.31 12.94 -17.78
N ASP A 64 -3.50 12.63 -17.29
CA ASP A 64 -4.32 13.61 -16.55
C ASP A 64 -3.77 13.87 -15.16
N TYR A 65 -3.29 12.82 -14.50
CA TYR A 65 -2.63 12.96 -13.19
C TYR A 65 -1.39 13.86 -13.28
N GLU A 66 -0.55 13.71 -14.30
CA GLU A 66 0.61 14.59 -14.50
C GLU A 66 0.22 16.06 -14.66
N ARG A 67 -0.90 16.35 -15.35
CA ARG A 67 -1.38 17.73 -15.49
C ARG A 67 -1.84 18.36 -14.17
N GLN A 68 -2.32 17.54 -13.23
CA GLN A 68 -2.84 17.97 -11.93
C GLN A 68 -1.81 17.85 -10.80
N LEU A 69 -0.66 17.21 -11.05
CA LEU A 69 0.26 16.74 -10.02
C LEU A 69 0.73 17.83 -9.05
N ASP A 70 1.13 18.97 -9.60
CA ASP A 70 1.59 20.11 -8.80
C ASP A 70 0.49 20.70 -7.92
N ASP A 71 -0.72 20.82 -8.46
CA ASP A 71 -1.85 21.36 -7.73
C ASP A 71 -2.35 20.36 -6.68
N ALA A 72 -2.33 19.06 -7.02
CA ALA A 72 -2.62 17.98 -6.08
C ALA A 72 -1.66 18.00 -4.87
N PHE A 73 -0.35 18.12 -5.11
CA PHE A 73 0.64 18.16 -4.03
C PHE A 73 0.60 19.47 -3.24
N LYS A 74 0.35 20.60 -3.88
CA LYS A 74 0.08 21.87 -3.17
C LYS A 74 -1.15 21.76 -2.25
N PHE A 75 -2.23 21.16 -2.77
CA PHE A 75 -3.44 20.90 -1.98
C PHE A 75 -3.10 20.08 -0.74
N MET A 76 -2.41 18.95 -0.90
CA MET A 76 -1.99 18.11 0.21
C MET A 76 -1.19 18.90 1.26
N VAL A 77 -0.15 19.62 0.83
CA VAL A 77 0.71 20.40 1.74
C VAL A 77 -0.06 21.49 2.46
N ASN A 78 -0.94 22.21 1.75
CA ASN A 78 -1.76 23.29 2.33
C ASN A 78 -2.70 22.79 3.42
N HIS A 79 -3.16 21.54 3.32
CA HIS A 79 -4.01 20.88 4.31
C HIS A 79 -3.25 19.97 5.29
N GLY A 80 -1.90 20.00 5.27
CA GLY A 80 -1.06 19.27 6.23
C GLY A 80 -0.87 17.79 5.95
N TYR A 81 -1.19 17.30 4.76
CA TYR A 81 -0.99 15.92 4.34
C TYR A 81 0.39 15.72 3.73
N ASN A 82 1.09 14.66 4.08
CA ASN A 82 2.46 14.39 3.65
C ASN A 82 2.72 12.95 3.16
N ALA A 83 1.67 12.19 2.93
CA ALA A 83 1.77 10.83 2.39
C ALA A 83 0.63 10.55 1.42
N VAL A 84 0.94 9.87 0.31
CA VAL A 84 -0.01 9.51 -0.74
C VAL A 84 0.22 8.08 -1.24
N LYS A 85 -0.86 7.33 -1.40
CA LYS A 85 -0.93 6.13 -2.24
C LYS A 85 -1.38 6.57 -3.63
N THR A 86 -0.70 6.13 -4.69
CA THR A 86 -1.13 6.37 -6.07
C THR A 86 -1.61 5.07 -6.70
N GLY A 87 -2.76 5.10 -7.38
CA GLY A 87 -3.39 3.97 -8.06
C GLY A 87 -3.57 4.20 -9.56
N TYR A 88 -3.51 3.13 -10.35
CA TYR A 88 -3.58 3.17 -11.82
C TYR A 88 -4.39 2.00 -12.36
N VAL A 89 -5.56 1.79 -11.80
CA VAL A 89 -6.44 0.67 -12.18
C VAL A 89 -7.00 0.88 -13.58
N GLY A 90 -6.72 -0.05 -14.48
CA GLY A 90 -7.27 -0.08 -15.83
C GLY A 90 -6.24 0.10 -16.95
N PRO A 91 -6.68 0.29 -18.19
CA PRO A 91 -5.80 0.51 -19.34
C PRO A 91 -5.19 1.93 -19.30
N ILE A 92 -3.87 2.00 -19.42
CA ILE A 92 -3.12 3.26 -19.33
C ILE A 92 -3.57 4.28 -20.41
N ILE A 93 -3.70 5.52 -19.98
CA ILE A 93 -3.78 6.70 -20.85
C ILE A 93 -2.51 7.54 -20.59
N PRO A 94 -1.66 7.78 -21.59
CA PRO A 94 -1.92 7.74 -23.04
C PRO A 94 -2.12 6.33 -23.61
N ARG A 95 -2.98 6.21 -24.63
CA ARG A 95 -3.25 4.93 -25.31
C ARG A 95 -1.98 4.36 -25.91
N CYS A 96 -1.90 3.03 -25.98
CA CYS A 96 -0.75 2.23 -26.41
C CYS A 96 0.40 2.17 -25.41
N GLU A 97 0.24 2.74 -24.23
CA GLU A 97 1.14 2.54 -23.09
C GLU A 97 0.59 1.43 -22.16
N TYR A 98 1.47 0.84 -21.37
CA TYR A 98 1.12 -0.16 -20.33
C TYR A 98 1.83 0.19 -19.04
N HIS A 99 1.40 -0.39 -17.93
CA HIS A 99 1.99 -0.19 -16.61
C HIS A 99 3.51 -0.43 -16.55
N ALA A 100 4.03 -1.35 -17.36
CA ALA A 100 5.46 -1.66 -17.44
C ALA A 100 6.19 -1.00 -18.62
N SER A 101 5.55 -0.08 -19.35
CA SER A 101 6.18 0.64 -20.46
C SER A 101 7.24 1.63 -19.99
N GLN A 102 8.11 2.06 -20.88
CA GLN A 102 9.13 3.07 -20.58
C GLN A 102 8.48 4.41 -20.17
N TRP A 103 7.37 4.77 -20.82
CA TRP A 103 6.65 5.99 -20.50
C TRP A 103 6.14 5.95 -19.04
N MET A 104 5.50 4.86 -18.63
CA MET A 104 5.02 4.69 -17.26
C MET A 104 6.16 4.59 -16.24
N ASN A 105 7.29 3.96 -16.58
CA ASN A 105 8.47 4.00 -15.72
C ASN A 105 8.92 5.43 -15.45
N ASN A 106 8.98 6.26 -16.49
CA ASN A 106 9.33 7.67 -16.36
C ASN A 106 8.29 8.43 -15.54
N HIS A 107 7.00 8.11 -15.71
CA HIS A 107 5.89 8.67 -14.94
C HIS A 107 6.05 8.40 -13.45
N TYR A 108 6.24 7.15 -13.03
CA TYR A 108 6.43 6.80 -11.61
C TYR A 108 7.63 7.52 -11.00
N ILE A 109 8.74 7.60 -11.73
CA ILE A 109 9.93 8.33 -11.29
C ILE A 109 9.63 9.83 -11.18
N HIS A 110 8.89 10.39 -12.14
CA HIS A 110 8.49 11.80 -12.13
C HIS A 110 7.63 12.12 -10.91
N VAL A 111 6.62 11.29 -10.62
CA VAL A 111 5.76 11.42 -9.43
C VAL A 111 6.59 11.39 -8.14
N ALA A 112 7.50 10.40 -8.00
CA ALA A 112 8.33 10.28 -6.81
C ALA A 112 9.27 11.49 -6.61
N LYS A 113 9.88 11.97 -7.70
CA LYS A 113 10.72 13.19 -7.68
C LYS A 113 9.91 14.42 -7.29
N ARG A 114 8.76 14.59 -7.96
CA ARG A 114 7.93 15.75 -7.71
C ARG A 114 7.37 15.76 -6.29
N ALA A 115 6.98 14.59 -5.77
CA ALA A 115 6.56 14.44 -4.38
C ALA A 115 7.68 14.82 -3.38
N ALA A 116 8.94 14.49 -3.70
CA ALA A 116 10.09 14.88 -2.89
C ALA A 116 10.24 16.40 -2.77
N ASP A 117 9.99 17.15 -3.85
CA ASP A 117 10.01 18.61 -3.84
C ASP A 117 8.98 19.23 -2.88
N PHE A 118 7.90 18.49 -2.59
CA PHE A 118 6.84 18.86 -1.65
C PHE A 118 6.96 18.19 -0.27
N ASN A 119 8.02 17.41 -0.02
CA ASN A 119 8.18 16.58 1.19
C ASN A 119 7.03 15.57 1.39
N ILE A 120 6.53 14.99 0.32
CA ILE A 120 5.46 13.99 0.32
C ILE A 120 6.06 12.60 0.13
N MET A 121 5.64 11.66 0.98
CA MET A 121 5.93 10.23 0.88
C MET A 121 4.97 9.56 -0.10
N VAL A 122 5.48 8.59 -0.88
CA VAL A 122 4.72 7.92 -1.94
C VAL A 122 4.72 6.42 -1.74
N ASN A 123 3.54 5.81 -1.89
CA ASN A 123 3.32 4.38 -2.10
C ASN A 123 2.66 4.19 -3.47
N SER A 124 3.33 3.54 -4.43
CA SER A 124 2.82 3.40 -5.80
C SER A 124 2.24 2.02 -6.03
N HIS A 125 0.95 1.94 -6.37
CA HIS A 125 0.30 0.72 -6.82
C HIS A 125 0.38 0.54 -8.34
N GLU A 126 0.12 -0.66 -8.85
CA GLU A 126 0.27 -1.10 -10.26
C GLU A 126 1.62 -0.76 -10.91
N ALA A 127 2.56 -0.22 -10.13
CA ALA A 127 3.86 0.19 -10.63
C ALA A 127 4.69 -1.01 -11.13
N VAL A 128 5.61 -0.74 -12.04
CA VAL A 128 6.61 -1.74 -12.43
C VAL A 128 7.50 -2.09 -11.22
N ARG A 129 8.00 -3.33 -11.18
CA ARG A 129 8.90 -3.76 -10.10
C ARG A 129 10.05 -2.78 -9.89
N PRO A 130 10.44 -2.49 -8.64
CA PRO A 130 11.45 -1.49 -8.33
C PRO A 130 12.85 -1.94 -8.78
N THR A 131 13.70 -0.93 -9.04
CA THR A 131 15.09 -1.10 -9.45
C THR A 131 16.08 -0.52 -8.43
N GLY A 132 15.64 -0.32 -7.18
CA GLY A 132 16.44 0.27 -6.11
C GLY A 132 16.36 1.79 -6.03
N LEU A 133 15.54 2.45 -6.83
CA LEU A 133 15.39 3.93 -6.82
C LEU A 133 14.86 4.50 -5.49
N CYS A 134 14.22 3.69 -4.66
CA CYS A 134 13.86 4.07 -3.29
C CYS A 134 15.07 4.46 -2.42
N ARG A 135 16.29 4.05 -2.78
CA ARG A 135 17.53 4.49 -2.13
C ARG A 135 18.00 5.87 -2.59
N THR A 136 17.62 6.27 -3.80
CA THR A 136 17.88 7.61 -4.33
C THR A 136 16.77 8.58 -3.92
N TYR A 137 15.54 8.11 -3.91
CA TYR A 137 14.35 8.86 -3.54
C TYR A 137 13.68 8.17 -2.32
N PRO A 138 14.17 8.43 -1.10
CA PRO A 138 13.71 7.75 0.10
C PRO A 138 12.26 8.08 0.49
N ASN A 139 11.69 9.12 -0.09
CA ASN A 139 10.27 9.42 -0.01
C ASN A 139 9.40 8.39 -0.77
N TRP A 140 9.95 7.60 -1.67
CA TRP A 140 9.27 6.49 -2.33
C TRP A 140 9.31 5.26 -1.43
N LEU A 141 8.36 5.19 -0.50
CA LEU A 141 8.38 4.23 0.62
C LEU A 141 8.18 2.79 0.16
N ALA A 142 7.20 2.57 -0.71
CA ALA A 142 6.84 1.24 -1.17
C ALA A 142 6.20 1.28 -2.56
N GLN A 143 6.16 0.13 -3.19
CA GLN A 143 5.43 -0.13 -4.42
C GLN A 143 4.72 -1.48 -4.28
N GLU A 144 3.54 -1.61 -4.89
CA GLU A 144 2.91 -2.92 -4.99
C GLU A 144 3.68 -3.84 -5.95
N SER A 145 3.63 -3.57 -7.24
CA SER A 145 4.40 -4.20 -8.34
C SER A 145 4.37 -5.73 -8.40
N ALA A 146 3.45 -6.35 -7.69
CA ALA A 146 3.10 -7.76 -7.71
C ALA A 146 1.77 -7.94 -6.97
N ARG A 147 1.14 -9.11 -7.10
CA ARG A 147 -0.11 -9.38 -6.40
C ARG A 147 0.08 -9.31 -4.88
N GLY A 148 -0.69 -8.44 -4.23
CA GLY A 148 -0.80 -8.34 -2.78
C GLY A 148 -2.02 -9.10 -2.24
N THR A 149 -2.40 -8.77 -1.00
CA THR A 149 -3.53 -9.39 -0.31
C THR A 149 -4.86 -9.17 -1.02
N GLU A 150 -5.06 -8.06 -1.72
CA GLU A 150 -6.33 -7.78 -2.41
C GLU A 150 -6.69 -8.87 -3.43
N PHE A 151 -5.70 -9.54 -4.02
CA PHE A 151 -5.93 -10.63 -4.96
C PHE A 151 -6.55 -11.87 -4.32
N GLU A 152 -6.57 -12.00 -3.01
CA GLU A 152 -7.35 -13.03 -2.33
C GLU A 152 -8.85 -12.89 -2.63
N SER A 153 -9.33 -11.68 -2.86
CA SER A 153 -10.70 -11.39 -3.27
C SER A 153 -10.94 -11.51 -4.79
N MET A 154 -9.90 -11.70 -5.59
CA MET A 154 -9.93 -11.73 -7.06
C MET A 154 -9.41 -13.07 -7.62
N GLY A 155 -9.82 -14.17 -7.03
CA GLY A 155 -9.44 -15.51 -7.45
C GLY A 155 -8.33 -16.15 -6.60
N GLY A 156 -7.78 -15.43 -5.65
CA GLY A 156 -6.77 -15.91 -4.71
C GLY A 156 -5.34 -15.91 -5.25
N ASN A 157 -4.39 -15.94 -4.33
CA ASN A 157 -2.99 -16.20 -4.61
C ASN A 157 -2.67 -17.68 -4.41
N PRO A 158 -1.69 -18.27 -5.15
CA PRO A 158 -1.13 -19.56 -4.80
C PRO A 158 -0.58 -19.59 -3.39
N VAL A 159 -0.62 -20.73 -2.72
CA VAL A 159 -0.18 -20.83 -1.30
C VAL A 159 1.32 -20.59 -1.12
N ASP A 160 2.11 -20.77 -2.16
CA ASP A 160 3.56 -20.53 -2.22
C ASP A 160 3.93 -19.09 -2.61
N HIS A 161 2.95 -18.24 -2.96
CA HIS A 161 3.19 -16.89 -3.43
C HIS A 161 4.03 -16.06 -2.45
N THR A 162 3.69 -16.12 -1.16
CA THR A 162 4.39 -15.36 -0.12
C THR A 162 5.77 -15.88 0.22
N THR A 163 6.12 -17.09 -0.18
CA THR A 163 7.46 -17.68 -0.05
C THR A 163 8.29 -17.55 -1.35
N ILE A 164 7.69 -17.02 -2.43
CA ILE A 164 8.38 -16.68 -3.69
C ILE A 164 8.74 -15.19 -3.72
N LEU A 165 7.87 -14.30 -3.27
CA LEU A 165 8.06 -12.85 -3.34
C LEU A 165 9.36 -12.35 -2.70
N PRO A 166 9.82 -12.85 -1.54
CA PRO A 166 11.09 -12.45 -0.94
C PRO A 166 12.31 -12.66 -1.84
N PHE A 167 12.29 -13.67 -2.71
CA PHE A 167 13.38 -14.02 -3.62
C PHE A 167 13.26 -13.40 -5.02
N THR A 168 12.15 -12.76 -5.31
CA THR A 168 11.85 -12.19 -6.62
C THR A 168 11.50 -10.71 -6.52
N ARG A 169 10.27 -10.38 -6.17
CA ARG A 169 9.75 -9.01 -6.13
C ARG A 169 10.52 -8.12 -5.15
N LEU A 170 10.81 -8.60 -3.95
CA LEU A 170 11.48 -7.83 -2.90
C LEU A 170 12.97 -7.60 -3.15
N MET A 171 13.58 -8.28 -4.10
CA MET A 171 14.99 -8.06 -4.46
C MET A 171 15.26 -6.65 -5.01
N GLY A 172 14.25 -5.99 -5.57
CA GLY A 172 14.37 -4.63 -6.11
C GLY A 172 14.06 -3.51 -5.10
N GLY A 173 13.39 -3.84 -4.00
CA GLY A 173 12.98 -2.85 -2.98
C GLY A 173 11.71 -3.23 -2.24
N PRO A 174 11.28 -2.38 -1.29
CA PRO A 174 10.13 -2.63 -0.43
C PRO A 174 8.83 -2.84 -1.22
N MET A 175 7.96 -3.68 -0.67
CA MET A 175 6.66 -3.98 -1.27
C MET A 175 5.51 -3.61 -0.34
N ASP A 176 4.50 -2.93 -0.87
CA ASP A 176 3.19 -2.85 -0.24
C ASP A 176 2.41 -4.13 -0.57
N TYR A 177 2.53 -5.12 0.30
CA TYR A 177 1.81 -6.39 0.20
C TYR A 177 0.43 -6.34 0.85
N THR A 178 0.23 -5.43 1.78
CA THR A 178 -0.98 -5.28 2.60
C THR A 178 -1.32 -6.55 3.40
N PRO A 179 -0.44 -7.00 4.31
CA PRO A 179 -0.68 -8.20 5.11
C PRO A 179 -1.73 -7.96 6.21
N GLY A 180 -2.00 -9.01 6.98
CA GLY A 180 -2.77 -8.89 8.23
C GLY A 180 -4.24 -9.24 8.10
N ILE A 181 -4.65 -10.00 7.08
CA ILE A 181 -6.03 -10.50 7.02
C ILE A 181 -6.24 -11.61 8.08
N PHE A 182 -7.13 -11.36 9.04
CA PHE A 182 -7.50 -12.29 10.10
C PHE A 182 -8.79 -13.03 9.79
N GLN A 183 -9.70 -12.39 9.06
CA GLN A 183 -10.91 -13.00 8.55
C GLN A 183 -10.63 -13.66 7.19
N GLY A 184 -10.16 -14.90 7.22
CA GLY A 184 -9.77 -15.64 6.01
C GLY A 184 -10.93 -16.09 5.13
N ASP A 185 -12.13 -16.28 5.72
CA ASP A 185 -13.35 -16.57 4.96
C ASP A 185 -13.94 -15.25 4.43
N LEU A 186 -13.77 -14.99 3.15
CA LEU A 186 -14.21 -13.75 2.51
C LEU A 186 -15.72 -13.70 2.25
N SER A 187 -16.42 -14.85 2.34
CA SER A 187 -17.88 -14.87 2.26
C SER A 187 -18.55 -14.17 3.46
N TYR A 188 -17.80 -13.99 4.55
CA TYR A 188 -18.22 -13.23 5.73
C TYR A 188 -18.65 -11.79 5.41
N TYR A 189 -18.00 -11.14 4.44
CA TYR A 189 -18.23 -9.72 4.11
C TYR A 189 -19.37 -9.50 3.12
N GLU A 190 -19.81 -10.54 2.43
CA GLU A 190 -20.63 -10.35 1.26
C GLU A 190 -21.90 -11.16 1.30
N ASN A 191 -22.97 -10.51 1.04
CA ASN A 191 -24.28 -11.09 0.83
C ASN A 191 -24.31 -11.99 -0.43
N GLY A 192 -23.33 -12.89 -0.55
CA GLY A 192 -23.16 -13.84 -1.63
C GLY A 192 -22.17 -13.51 -2.73
N TYR A 193 -21.64 -12.27 -2.79
CA TYR A 193 -20.72 -11.89 -3.86
C TYR A 193 -19.35 -12.59 -3.77
N LYS A 194 -18.83 -12.75 -2.55
CA LYS A 194 -17.56 -13.45 -2.28
C LYS A 194 -17.79 -14.89 -1.77
N LYS A 195 -18.93 -15.46 -2.07
CA LYS A 195 -19.27 -16.81 -1.66
C LYS A 195 -18.18 -17.81 -2.11
N ASP A 196 -17.82 -18.68 -1.19
CA ASP A 196 -16.81 -19.71 -1.39
C ASP A 196 -15.37 -19.21 -1.64
N GLN A 197 -15.11 -17.91 -1.45
CA GLN A 197 -13.75 -17.36 -1.51
C GLN A 197 -13.09 -17.38 -0.12
N GLN A 198 -11.83 -17.78 -0.12
CA GLN A 198 -11.00 -17.80 1.09
C GLN A 198 -9.59 -17.30 0.80
N ALA A 199 -9.04 -16.51 1.70
CA ALA A 199 -7.63 -16.24 1.74
C ALA A 199 -6.89 -17.53 2.15
N ARG A 200 -6.01 -18.04 1.26
CA ARG A 200 -5.27 -19.29 1.46
C ARG A 200 -4.09 -19.10 2.40
N THR A 201 -4.39 -18.74 3.63
CA THR A 201 -3.42 -18.34 4.64
C THR A 201 -3.80 -18.86 6.02
N THR A 202 -2.91 -18.66 6.98
CA THR A 202 -3.17 -18.83 8.40
C THR A 202 -2.88 -17.54 9.14
N LEU A 203 -3.43 -17.38 10.34
CA LEU A 203 -3.16 -16.23 11.19
C LEU A 203 -1.64 -16.08 11.45
N ALA A 204 -0.96 -17.18 11.79
CA ALA A 204 0.48 -17.18 12.00
C ALA A 204 1.26 -16.72 10.76
N ARG A 205 0.87 -17.17 9.56
CA ARG A 205 1.48 -16.71 8.30
C ARG A 205 1.27 -15.21 8.12
N GLN A 206 0.07 -14.68 8.37
CA GLN A 206 -0.20 -13.25 8.25
C GLN A 206 0.68 -12.41 9.17
N LEU A 207 0.94 -12.86 10.40
CA LEU A 207 1.88 -12.21 11.30
C LEU A 207 3.33 -12.30 10.78
N ALA A 208 3.76 -13.46 10.30
CA ALA A 208 5.10 -13.65 9.75
C ALA A 208 5.40 -12.72 8.56
N LEU A 209 4.38 -12.35 7.76
CA LEU A 209 4.55 -11.46 6.61
C LEU A 209 5.07 -10.08 6.99
N TYR A 210 4.81 -9.58 8.19
CA TYR A 210 5.38 -8.32 8.67
C TYR A 210 6.90 -8.37 8.83
N CYS A 211 7.47 -9.56 8.98
CA CYS A 211 8.91 -9.76 9.03
C CYS A 211 9.48 -10.14 7.65
N THR A 212 8.78 -10.96 6.87
CA THR A 212 9.31 -11.52 5.62
C THR A 212 9.10 -10.61 4.42
N MET A 213 7.98 -9.84 4.38
CA MET A 213 7.67 -8.85 3.36
C MET A 213 8.22 -7.49 3.79
N TYR A 214 9.47 -7.20 3.45
CA TYR A 214 10.09 -5.94 3.85
C TYR A 214 9.38 -4.73 3.24
N SER A 215 8.97 -3.82 4.10
CA SER A 215 8.50 -2.48 3.73
C SER A 215 8.62 -1.53 4.92
N PRO A 216 9.06 -0.27 4.74
CA PRO A 216 8.96 0.76 5.78
C PRO A 216 7.51 1.25 5.97
N LEU A 217 6.63 0.90 5.05
CA LEU A 217 5.19 1.13 5.13
C LEU A 217 4.49 -0.23 5.15
N GLN A 218 3.92 -0.60 6.29
CA GLN A 218 3.15 -1.83 6.45
C GLN A 218 1.68 -1.49 6.64
N MET A 219 0.84 -2.03 5.79
CA MET A 219 -0.61 -1.91 5.91
C MET A 219 -1.16 -3.02 6.81
N ALA A 220 -2.38 -2.84 7.31
CA ALA A 220 -3.16 -3.85 7.99
C ALA A 220 -4.47 -4.04 7.23
N ALA A 221 -4.64 -5.23 6.66
CA ALA A 221 -5.65 -5.52 5.63
C ALA A 221 -7.07 -5.71 6.16
N ASP A 222 -7.26 -5.84 7.48
CA ASP A 222 -8.54 -6.25 8.05
C ASP A 222 -9.26 -5.14 8.80
N LEU A 223 -10.51 -5.40 9.16
CA LEU A 223 -11.34 -4.48 9.93
C LEU A 223 -10.99 -4.55 11.43
N PRO A 224 -11.15 -3.45 12.18
CA PRO A 224 -10.85 -3.41 13.62
C PRO A 224 -11.54 -4.52 14.42
N GLU A 225 -12.80 -4.81 14.13
CA GLU A 225 -13.58 -5.85 14.82
C GLU A 225 -13.03 -7.26 14.60
N ASN A 226 -12.34 -7.52 13.49
CA ASN A 226 -11.69 -8.81 13.26
C ASN A 226 -10.39 -8.92 14.05
N TYR A 227 -9.65 -7.83 14.20
CA TYR A 227 -8.48 -7.78 15.07
C TYR A 227 -8.84 -7.94 16.55
N GLU A 228 -9.95 -7.36 16.99
CA GLU A 228 -10.43 -7.48 18.39
C GLU A 228 -10.77 -8.90 18.79
N ARG A 229 -11.10 -9.78 17.83
CA ARG A 229 -11.34 -11.21 18.08
C ARG A 229 -10.07 -11.99 18.42
N PHE A 230 -8.88 -11.46 18.08
CA PHE A 230 -7.58 -12.11 18.25
C PHE A 230 -6.56 -11.09 18.79
N ILE A 231 -6.86 -10.55 19.96
CA ILE A 231 -6.16 -9.38 20.52
C ILE A 231 -4.66 -9.65 20.77
N ASP A 232 -4.29 -10.86 21.13
CA ASP A 232 -2.91 -11.31 21.32
C ASP A 232 -2.12 -11.33 20.00
N ALA A 233 -2.72 -11.85 18.94
CA ALA A 233 -2.14 -11.82 17.60
C ALA A 233 -2.06 -10.37 17.06
N PHE A 234 -3.09 -9.56 17.31
CA PHE A 234 -3.11 -8.16 16.92
C PHE A 234 -2.02 -7.34 17.65
N GLN A 235 -1.69 -7.71 18.88
CA GLN A 235 -0.60 -7.08 19.62
C GLN A 235 0.73 -7.19 18.88
N PHE A 236 0.99 -8.33 18.21
CA PHE A 236 2.19 -8.48 17.39
C PHE A 236 2.27 -7.44 16.27
N ILE A 237 1.15 -7.18 15.56
CA ILE A 237 1.11 -6.16 14.49
C ILE A 237 1.43 -4.77 15.04
N LYS A 238 0.98 -4.45 16.25
CA LYS A 238 1.26 -3.17 16.90
C LYS A 238 2.72 -3.03 17.38
N ASP A 239 3.34 -4.14 17.74
CA ASP A 239 4.69 -4.16 18.33
C ASP A 239 5.79 -4.32 17.27
N VAL A 240 5.48 -4.97 16.13
CA VAL A 240 6.47 -5.24 15.10
C VAL A 240 6.99 -3.95 14.47
N ALA A 241 8.32 -3.83 14.38
CA ALA A 241 8.94 -2.67 13.78
C ALA A 241 8.84 -2.71 12.24
N VAL A 242 9.00 -1.54 11.63
CA VAL A 242 9.07 -1.36 10.16
C VAL A 242 10.44 -0.86 9.69
N ASP A 243 11.31 -0.49 10.62
CA ASP A 243 12.70 -0.06 10.36
C ASP A 243 13.69 -0.91 11.17
N TRP A 244 14.74 -1.38 10.51
CA TRP A 244 15.59 -2.46 10.99
C TRP A 244 17.06 -2.11 10.95
N ASP A 245 17.79 -2.38 12.04
CA ASP A 245 19.26 -2.29 12.08
C ASP A 245 19.93 -3.55 11.50
N GLU A 246 19.29 -4.69 11.64
CA GLU A 246 19.87 -5.97 11.22
C GLU A 246 18.77 -6.92 10.73
N SER A 247 19.09 -7.69 9.69
CA SER A 247 18.23 -8.76 9.17
C SER A 247 19.07 -10.01 8.96
N ARG A 248 18.61 -11.14 9.48
CA ARG A 248 19.21 -12.46 9.31
C ARG A 248 18.23 -13.40 8.65
N TYR A 249 18.63 -13.93 7.51
CA TYR A 249 17.92 -14.98 6.83
C TYR A 249 18.44 -16.31 7.35
N LEU A 250 17.65 -16.98 8.17
CA LEU A 250 18.09 -18.17 8.92
C LEU A 250 17.98 -19.42 8.06
N GLU A 251 16.85 -19.60 7.39
CA GLU A 251 16.55 -20.71 6.51
C GLU A 251 15.67 -20.23 5.37
N ALA A 252 15.86 -20.78 4.18
CA ALA A 252 15.06 -20.40 3.03
C ALA A 252 15.12 -21.43 1.89
N GLU A 253 13.95 -21.77 1.35
CA GLU A 253 13.77 -22.50 0.09
C GLU A 253 12.66 -21.82 -0.71
N PRO A 254 12.96 -21.20 -1.87
CA PRO A 254 11.96 -20.49 -2.66
C PRO A 254 10.74 -21.33 -3.00
N GLY A 255 9.55 -20.81 -2.67
CA GLY A 255 8.28 -21.50 -2.89
C GLY A 255 7.86 -22.46 -1.77
N ASP A 256 8.74 -22.77 -0.83
CA ASP A 256 8.45 -23.70 0.26
C ASP A 256 8.41 -22.92 1.60
N TYR A 257 9.54 -22.40 2.07
CA TYR A 257 9.62 -21.66 3.32
C TYR A 257 10.68 -20.54 3.30
N ILE A 258 10.53 -19.63 4.24
CA ILE A 258 11.54 -18.62 4.59
C ILE A 258 11.42 -18.28 6.07
N THR A 259 12.56 -18.20 6.77
CA THR A 259 12.63 -17.74 8.15
C THR A 259 13.58 -16.55 8.24
N VAL A 260 13.06 -15.41 8.69
CA VAL A 260 13.80 -14.15 8.81
C VAL A 260 13.72 -13.65 10.24
N ALA A 261 14.86 -13.31 10.81
CA ALA A 261 14.96 -12.58 12.08
C ALA A 261 15.41 -11.14 11.80
N ARG A 262 14.71 -10.15 12.35
CA ARG A 262 15.03 -8.74 12.19
C ARG A 262 15.11 -8.02 13.51
N ARG A 263 16.16 -7.22 13.71
CA ARG A 263 16.33 -6.40 14.90
C ARG A 263 15.80 -4.99 14.64
N ALA A 264 14.85 -4.57 15.46
CA ALA A 264 14.27 -3.24 15.37
C ALA A 264 15.32 -2.15 15.59
N LYS A 265 15.28 -1.11 14.78
CA LYS A 265 16.26 -0.03 14.78
C LYS A 265 16.37 0.66 16.12
N GLY A 266 17.60 0.86 16.58
CA GLY A 266 17.91 1.51 17.84
C GLY A 266 17.57 0.68 19.09
N THR A 267 17.25 -0.62 18.95
CA THR A 267 16.87 -1.50 20.05
C THR A 267 17.60 -2.83 20.03
N ASN A 268 17.37 -3.65 21.07
CA ASN A 268 17.79 -5.06 21.12
C ASN A 268 16.62 -6.04 20.85
N ASN A 269 15.46 -5.53 20.43
CA ASN A 269 14.29 -6.36 20.17
C ASN A 269 14.40 -7.03 18.81
N TRP A 270 14.21 -8.34 18.78
CA TRP A 270 14.18 -9.13 17.56
C TRP A 270 12.78 -9.65 17.29
N PHE A 271 12.39 -9.60 16.02
CA PHE A 271 11.18 -10.18 15.50
C PHE A 271 11.54 -11.29 14.52
N VAL A 272 10.82 -12.41 14.59
CA VAL A 272 11.06 -13.59 13.76
C VAL A 272 9.76 -13.94 13.04
N GLY A 273 9.87 -14.15 11.76
CA GLY A 273 8.76 -14.56 10.91
C GLY A 273 9.18 -15.60 9.90
#